data_0689d3694f84abf04ff7c882f105e586
#
_entry.id   0689d3694f84abf04ff7c882f105e586
#
_cell.length_a   1.000
_cell.length_b   1.000
_cell.length_c   1.000
_cell.angle_alpha   90.00
_cell.angle_beta   90.00
_cell.angle_gamma   90.00
#
_symmetry.space_group_name_H-M   'P 1'
#
loop_
_entity.id
_entity.type
_entity.pdbx_description
1 polymer ?
#
loop_
_entity_poly.entity_id
_entity_poly.type
_entity_poly.pdbx_seq_one_letter_code
_entity_poly.pdbx_strand_id
1 'polypeptide(L)'
;HDTGRIVYSHPGKDKEALTPFWEMLKRRKITLEAVSCDLSPAYISAVMEYQPKAQIVLDHFHIMKLMNEKIDALRRDLYREETDLNKRKVIKGVRYLLLLNGADVMDAYHRTRLDNVLAMNKPLAIAYYLKEDLRLFWQQGSK
;
A
#
# COMPACT_ATOMS: atom_id res chain seq x y z
N HIS A 1 -5.23 -9.57 -20.40
CA HIS A 1 -4.02 -10.02 -19.64
C HIS A 1 -3.16 -11.01 -20.41
N ASP A 2 -3.75 -11.83 -21.27
CA ASP A 2 -3.06 -12.98 -21.89
C ASP A 2 -1.94 -12.60 -22.87
N THR A 3 -1.94 -11.40 -23.41
CA THR A 3 -0.95 -10.97 -24.40
C THR A 3 0.12 -10.02 -23.86
N GLY A 4 -0.07 -9.42 -22.67
CA GLY A 4 0.83 -8.41 -22.09
C GLY A 4 1.00 -7.15 -22.94
N ARG A 5 0.15 -6.91 -23.95
CA ARG A 5 0.26 -5.76 -24.85
C ARG A 5 -0.24 -4.48 -24.21
N ILE A 6 0.53 -3.40 -24.35
CA ILE A 6 0.07 -2.04 -24.02
C ILE A 6 -0.98 -1.64 -25.05
N VAL A 7 -2.20 -1.36 -24.59
CA VAL A 7 -3.35 -0.98 -25.44
C VAL A 7 -3.41 0.53 -25.65
N TYR A 8 -2.94 1.31 -24.68
CA TYR A 8 -2.95 2.77 -24.71
C TYR A 8 -1.81 3.34 -23.86
N SER A 9 -1.26 4.45 -24.31
CA SER A 9 -0.25 5.23 -23.57
C SER A 9 -0.46 6.71 -23.87
N HIS A 10 -0.38 7.54 -22.83
CA HIS A 10 -0.51 8.99 -22.94
C HIS A 10 0.33 9.67 -21.86
N PRO A 11 0.99 10.78 -22.13
CA PRO A 11 1.64 11.57 -21.09
C PRO A 11 0.60 12.22 -20.17
N GLY A 12 0.94 12.32 -18.87
CA GLY A 12 0.05 12.86 -17.85
C GLY A 12 -0.40 11.80 -16.84
N LYS A 13 -0.93 12.25 -15.71
CA LYS A 13 -1.41 11.42 -14.60
C LYS A 13 -2.75 11.91 -14.02
N ASP A 14 -3.40 12.79 -14.72
CA ASP A 14 -4.72 13.34 -14.41
C ASP A 14 -5.83 12.53 -15.08
N LYS A 15 -7.07 12.88 -14.76
CA LYS A 15 -8.26 12.24 -15.32
C LYS A 15 -8.37 12.47 -16.83
N GLU A 16 -7.96 13.64 -17.28
CA GLU A 16 -8.01 14.10 -18.68
C GLU A 16 -7.10 13.25 -19.57
N ALA A 17 -5.97 12.78 -19.06
CA ALA A 17 -5.03 11.92 -19.79
C ALA A 17 -5.68 10.60 -20.26
N LEU A 18 -6.69 10.12 -19.56
CA LEU A 18 -7.42 8.89 -19.91
C LEU A 18 -8.65 9.12 -20.79
N THR A 19 -9.07 10.36 -21.03
CA THR A 19 -10.28 10.65 -21.81
C THR A 19 -10.26 10.00 -23.21
N PRO A 20 -9.17 10.10 -24.02
CA PRO A 20 -9.16 9.45 -25.33
C PRO A 20 -9.25 7.92 -25.27
N PHE A 21 -8.73 7.32 -24.19
CA PHE A 21 -8.86 5.88 -23.97
C PHE A 21 -10.32 5.48 -23.71
N TRP A 22 -11.02 6.21 -22.84
CA TRP A 22 -12.43 5.96 -22.56
C TRP A 22 -13.32 6.14 -23.76
N GLU A 23 -13.06 7.18 -24.57
CA GLU A 23 -13.77 7.40 -25.84
C GLU A 23 -13.53 6.29 -26.86
N MET A 24 -12.30 5.76 -26.91
CA MET A 24 -11.97 4.61 -27.75
C MET A 24 -12.78 3.37 -27.32
N LEU A 25 -12.86 3.06 -26.03
CA LEU A 25 -13.66 1.94 -25.51
C LEU A 25 -15.15 2.13 -25.86
N LYS A 26 -15.68 3.34 -25.66
CA LYS A 26 -17.06 3.69 -25.97
C LYS A 26 -17.38 3.48 -27.46
N ARG A 27 -16.53 3.97 -28.37
CA ARG A 27 -16.71 3.79 -29.81
C ARG A 27 -16.70 2.32 -30.20
N ARG A 28 -15.87 1.50 -29.56
CA ARG A 28 -15.75 0.07 -29.81
C ARG A 28 -16.80 -0.76 -29.06
N LYS A 29 -17.67 -0.13 -28.27
CA LYS A 29 -18.67 -0.78 -27.41
C LYS A 29 -18.04 -1.81 -26.45
N ILE A 30 -16.84 -1.53 -25.96
CA ILE A 30 -16.13 -2.39 -25.01
C ILE A 30 -16.54 -1.98 -23.59
N THR A 31 -17.01 -2.95 -22.82
CA THR A 31 -17.29 -2.81 -21.38
C THR A 31 -16.23 -3.58 -20.62
N LEU A 32 -15.66 -2.96 -19.59
CA LEU A 32 -14.69 -3.60 -18.71
C LEU A 32 -15.42 -4.25 -17.54
N GLU A 33 -15.06 -5.49 -17.23
CA GLU A 33 -15.57 -6.20 -16.05
C GLU A 33 -14.86 -5.72 -14.76
N ALA A 34 -13.55 -5.52 -14.85
CA ALA A 34 -12.74 -5.04 -13.74
C ALA A 34 -11.63 -4.10 -14.23
N VAL A 35 -11.25 -3.15 -13.37
CA VAL A 35 -10.13 -2.24 -13.60
C VAL A 35 -9.23 -2.25 -12.39
N SER A 36 -7.98 -2.66 -12.56
CA SER A 36 -6.96 -2.51 -11.54
C SER A 36 -6.28 -1.15 -11.66
N CYS A 37 -6.22 -0.40 -10.57
CA CYS A 37 -5.57 0.89 -10.53
C CYS A 37 -4.93 1.14 -9.15
N ASP A 38 -4.08 2.18 -9.09
CA ASP A 38 -3.57 2.69 -7.83
C ASP A 38 -4.65 3.45 -7.03
N LEU A 39 -4.27 3.95 -5.86
CA LEU A 39 -5.18 4.72 -4.98
C LEU A 39 -5.39 6.17 -5.45
N SER A 40 -5.11 6.50 -6.72
CA SER A 40 -5.32 7.83 -7.27
C SER A 40 -6.82 8.18 -7.35
N PRO A 41 -7.29 9.23 -6.66
CA PRO A 41 -8.68 9.67 -6.76
C PRO A 41 -9.09 10.01 -8.19
N ALA A 42 -8.16 10.52 -9.01
CA ALA A 42 -8.40 10.85 -10.40
C ALA A 42 -8.75 9.61 -11.24
N TYR A 43 -7.99 8.51 -11.06
CA TYR A 43 -8.25 7.26 -11.78
C TYR A 43 -9.51 6.57 -11.28
N ILE A 44 -9.71 6.50 -9.98
CA ILE A 44 -10.94 5.94 -9.39
C ILE A 44 -12.18 6.70 -9.91
N SER A 45 -12.15 8.05 -9.87
CA SER A 45 -13.23 8.87 -10.38
C SER A 45 -13.49 8.65 -11.88
N ALA A 46 -12.42 8.52 -12.70
CA ALA A 46 -12.56 8.24 -14.11
C ALA A 46 -13.22 6.87 -14.38
N VAL A 47 -12.80 5.82 -13.66
CA VAL A 47 -13.42 4.49 -13.79
C VAL A 47 -14.90 4.54 -13.42
N MET A 48 -15.26 5.18 -12.30
CA MET A 48 -16.65 5.30 -11.85
C MET A 48 -17.53 6.07 -12.86
N GLU A 49 -16.97 7.03 -13.56
CA GLU A 49 -17.69 7.82 -14.57
C GLU A 49 -17.87 7.07 -15.89
N TYR A 50 -16.78 6.48 -16.41
CA TYR A 50 -16.80 5.89 -17.76
C TYR A 50 -17.16 4.41 -17.78
N GLN A 51 -16.95 3.69 -16.70
CA GLN A 51 -17.21 2.25 -16.54
C GLN A 51 -17.89 1.95 -15.19
N PRO A 52 -19.08 2.53 -14.91
CA PRO A 52 -19.72 2.46 -13.59
C PRO A 52 -20.09 1.04 -13.13
N LYS A 53 -20.06 0.07 -14.04
CA LYS A 53 -20.32 -1.34 -13.73
C LYS A 53 -19.04 -2.15 -13.51
N ALA A 54 -17.87 -1.57 -13.79
CA ALA A 54 -16.59 -2.25 -13.60
C ALA A 54 -16.27 -2.37 -12.12
N GLN A 55 -15.78 -3.53 -11.71
CA GLN A 55 -15.23 -3.73 -10.38
C GLN A 55 -13.86 -3.02 -10.28
N ILE A 56 -13.72 -2.11 -9.33
CA ILE A 56 -12.43 -1.48 -9.06
C ILE A 56 -11.61 -2.41 -8.16
N VAL A 57 -10.43 -2.80 -8.63
CA VAL A 57 -9.46 -3.60 -7.90
C VAL A 57 -8.27 -2.70 -7.57
N LEU A 58 -8.08 -2.39 -6.30
CA LEU A 58 -6.97 -1.55 -5.87
C LEU A 58 -5.67 -2.35 -5.84
N ASP A 59 -4.59 -1.74 -6.34
CA ASP A 59 -3.27 -2.34 -6.31
C ASP A 59 -2.77 -2.47 -4.85
N HIS A 60 -2.58 -3.71 -4.41
CA HIS A 60 -2.13 -4.02 -3.05
C HIS A 60 -0.76 -3.42 -2.73
N PHE A 61 0.14 -3.29 -3.72
CA PHE A 61 1.45 -2.67 -3.52
C PHE A 61 1.32 -1.22 -3.05
N HIS A 62 0.41 -0.45 -3.66
CA HIS A 62 0.16 0.93 -3.28
C HIS A 62 -0.47 1.05 -1.88
N ILE A 63 -1.35 0.12 -1.52
CA ILE A 63 -1.92 0.04 -0.17
C ILE A 63 -0.83 -0.26 0.87
N MET A 64 0.02 -1.25 0.62
CA MET A 64 1.13 -1.61 1.52
C MET A 64 2.16 -0.48 1.62
N LYS A 65 2.45 0.21 0.52
CA LYS A 65 3.30 1.41 0.53
C LYS A 65 2.72 2.49 1.44
N LEU A 66 1.44 2.80 1.30
CA LEU A 66 0.76 3.79 2.14
C LEU A 66 0.80 3.38 3.63
N MET A 67 0.56 2.10 3.93
CA MET A 67 0.64 1.57 5.30
C MET A 67 2.05 1.75 5.88
N ASN A 68 3.08 1.42 5.11
CA ASN A 68 4.47 1.60 5.51
C ASN A 68 4.82 3.09 5.77
N GLU A 69 4.33 4.00 4.92
CA GLU A 69 4.50 5.44 5.11
C GLU A 69 3.86 5.92 6.42
N LYS A 70 2.66 5.42 6.76
CA LYS A 70 1.97 5.75 8.02
C LYS A 70 2.69 5.20 9.24
N ILE A 71 3.20 3.98 9.18
CA ILE A 71 4.02 3.39 10.26
C ILE A 71 5.30 4.20 10.48
N ASP A 72 5.99 4.60 9.40
CA ASP A 72 7.20 5.41 9.54
C ASP A 72 6.90 6.83 10.05
N ALA A 73 5.76 7.42 9.69
CA ALA A 73 5.31 8.68 10.25
C ALA A 73 5.06 8.56 11.76
N LEU A 74 4.27 7.55 12.19
CA LEU A 74 4.02 7.26 13.61
C LEU A 74 5.33 7.06 14.38
N ARG A 75 6.27 6.26 13.84
CA ARG A 75 7.58 6.05 14.46
C ARG A 75 8.35 7.36 14.65
N ARG A 76 8.30 8.26 13.66
CA ARG A 76 8.97 9.57 13.75
C ARG A 76 8.35 10.47 14.81
N ASP A 77 7.03 10.45 14.95
CA ASP A 77 6.33 11.25 15.96
C ASP A 77 6.66 10.72 17.35
N LEU A 78 6.59 9.40 17.57
CA LEU A 78 6.99 8.78 18.83
C LEU A 78 8.47 8.99 19.16
N TYR A 79 9.36 9.01 18.18
CA TYR A 79 10.76 9.38 18.38
C TYR A 79 10.93 10.83 18.85
N ARG A 80 10.10 11.77 18.37
CA ARG A 80 10.18 13.17 18.77
C ARG A 80 9.64 13.39 20.19
N GLU A 81 8.60 12.67 20.56
CA GLU A 81 7.94 12.76 21.87
C GLU A 81 8.71 12.03 22.98
N GLU A 82 9.51 11.02 22.64
CA GLU A 82 10.25 10.24 23.62
C GLU A 82 11.39 11.06 24.23
N THR A 83 11.44 11.12 25.56
CA THR A 83 12.46 11.86 26.32
C THR A 83 13.64 11.00 26.73
N ASP A 84 13.44 9.69 26.90
CA ASP A 84 14.49 8.74 27.25
C ASP A 84 15.40 8.47 26.04
N LEU A 85 16.69 8.81 26.18
CA LEU A 85 17.68 8.69 25.11
C LEU A 85 17.88 7.23 24.64
N ASN A 86 17.74 6.24 25.52
CA ASN A 86 17.89 4.84 25.17
C ASN A 86 16.70 4.36 24.36
N LYS A 87 15.48 4.70 24.79
CA LYS A 87 14.26 4.40 24.04
C LYS A 87 14.26 5.07 22.68
N ARG A 88 14.68 6.34 22.59
CA ARG A 88 14.84 7.04 21.31
C ARG A 88 15.77 6.31 20.34
N LYS A 89 16.92 5.80 20.83
CA LYS A 89 17.85 5.02 20.01
C LYS A 89 17.20 3.74 19.47
N VAL A 90 16.42 3.05 20.31
CA VAL A 90 15.68 1.85 19.90
C VAL A 90 14.66 2.18 18.82
N ILE A 91 13.81 3.20 19.02
CA ILE A 91 12.78 3.64 18.05
C ILE A 91 13.42 4.06 16.72
N LYS A 92 14.56 4.78 16.74
CA LYS A 92 15.29 5.18 15.54
C LYS A 92 15.81 3.97 14.76
N GLY A 93 16.39 3.02 15.46
CA GLY A 93 17.11 1.89 14.87
C GLY A 93 16.25 0.79 14.25
N VAL A 94 14.91 0.82 14.45
CA VAL A 94 14.02 -0.27 14.00
C VAL A 94 13.20 0.04 12.75
N ARG A 95 13.45 1.17 12.09
CA ARG A 95 12.68 1.59 10.91
C ARG A 95 12.50 0.46 9.88
N TYR A 96 13.61 -0.14 9.45
CA TYR A 96 13.55 -1.19 8.43
C TYR A 96 12.82 -2.45 8.92
N LEU A 97 13.00 -2.83 10.19
CA LEU A 97 12.34 -3.99 10.77
C LEU A 97 10.82 -3.82 10.82
N LEU A 98 10.33 -2.61 11.10
CA LEU A 98 8.91 -2.29 11.08
C LEU A 98 8.30 -2.34 9.66
N LEU A 99 9.08 -2.04 8.63
CA LEU A 99 8.61 -1.97 7.25
C LEU A 99 8.74 -3.31 6.50
N LEU A 100 9.67 -4.18 6.93
CA LEU A 100 9.80 -5.52 6.39
C LEU A 100 8.55 -6.36 6.68
N ASN A 101 8.39 -7.40 5.89
CA ASN A 101 7.48 -8.50 6.21
C ASN A 101 8.00 -9.23 7.48
N GLY A 102 7.14 -9.51 8.42
CA GLY A 102 7.51 -10.22 9.64
C GLY A 102 8.20 -11.57 9.37
N ALA A 103 7.79 -12.26 8.30
CA ALA A 103 8.43 -13.51 7.86
C ALA A 103 9.85 -13.31 7.31
N ASP A 104 10.21 -12.11 6.83
CA ASP A 104 11.53 -11.81 6.27
C ASP A 104 12.56 -11.40 7.34
N VAL A 105 12.11 -11.21 8.59
CA VAL A 105 13.00 -10.97 9.74
C VAL A 105 13.57 -12.29 10.22
N MET A 106 14.65 -12.76 9.58
CA MET A 106 15.12 -14.13 9.70
C MET A 106 16.10 -14.36 10.85
N ASP A 107 16.90 -13.36 11.23
CA ASP A 107 17.88 -13.54 12.29
C ASP A 107 17.33 -13.19 13.69
N ALA A 108 17.80 -13.91 14.72
CA ALA A 108 17.34 -13.75 16.10
C ALA A 108 17.65 -12.35 16.67
N TYR A 109 18.71 -11.70 16.25
CA TYR A 109 19.07 -10.37 16.72
C TYR A 109 18.07 -9.32 16.27
N HIS A 110 17.72 -9.31 14.98
CA HIS A 110 16.73 -8.38 14.44
C HIS A 110 15.33 -8.67 14.98
N ARG A 111 14.98 -9.95 15.18
CA ARG A 111 13.72 -10.34 15.80
C ARG A 111 13.62 -9.78 17.21
N THR A 112 14.62 -10.00 18.06
CA THR A 112 14.64 -9.47 19.42
C THR A 112 14.52 -7.94 19.46
N ARG A 113 15.18 -7.24 18.54
CA ARG A 113 15.08 -5.78 18.45
C ARG A 113 13.68 -5.32 18.09
N LEU A 114 13.04 -6.00 17.14
CA LEU A 114 11.65 -5.72 16.76
C LEU A 114 10.71 -5.96 17.95
N ASP A 115 10.81 -7.11 18.59
CA ASP A 115 9.96 -7.48 19.73
C ASP A 115 10.12 -6.49 20.89
N ASN A 116 11.34 -6.05 21.17
CA ASN A 116 11.59 -5.06 22.21
C ASN A 116 10.89 -3.71 21.94
N VAL A 117 10.94 -3.21 20.71
CA VAL A 117 10.27 -1.94 20.39
C VAL A 117 8.76 -2.06 20.40
N LEU A 118 8.23 -3.20 19.94
CA LEU A 118 6.79 -3.48 19.97
C LEU A 118 6.28 -3.64 21.42
N ALA A 119 7.05 -4.29 22.30
CA ALA A 119 6.70 -4.44 23.70
C ALA A 119 6.68 -3.11 24.46
N MET A 120 7.60 -2.19 24.15
CA MET A 120 7.69 -0.90 24.86
C MET A 120 6.80 0.19 24.23
N ASN A 121 6.22 -0.02 23.05
CA ASN A 121 5.47 1.00 22.35
C ASN A 121 4.17 0.44 21.73
N LYS A 122 3.08 0.54 22.51
CA LYS A 122 1.77 0.01 22.12
C LYS A 122 1.23 0.56 20.80
N PRO A 123 1.31 1.87 20.47
CA PRO A 123 0.88 2.37 19.18
C PRO A 123 1.64 1.75 18.00
N LEU A 124 2.97 1.58 18.10
CA LEU A 124 3.76 0.90 17.07
C LEU A 124 3.39 -0.58 16.94
N ALA A 125 3.15 -1.26 18.07
CA ALA A 125 2.72 -2.66 18.04
C ALA A 125 1.40 -2.82 17.31
N ILE A 126 0.40 -2.00 17.61
CA ILE A 126 -0.90 -2.03 16.91
C ILE A 126 -0.72 -1.80 15.41
N ALA A 127 0.01 -0.74 15.02
CA ALA A 127 0.21 -0.42 13.61
C ALA A 127 0.98 -1.52 12.87
N TYR A 128 1.99 -2.13 13.52
CA TYR A 128 2.75 -3.23 12.96
C TYR A 128 1.89 -4.47 12.71
N TYR A 129 1.12 -4.90 13.70
CA TYR A 129 0.26 -6.09 13.56
C TYR A 129 -0.87 -5.87 12.57
N LEU A 130 -1.48 -4.68 12.51
CA LEU A 130 -2.44 -4.32 11.47
C LEU A 130 -1.84 -4.40 10.06
N LYS A 131 -0.57 -4.02 9.90
CA LYS A 131 0.15 -4.19 8.63
C LYS A 131 0.32 -5.67 8.27
N GLU A 132 0.70 -6.51 9.23
CA GLU A 132 0.86 -7.95 9.00
C GLU A 132 -0.50 -8.62 8.67
N ASP A 133 -1.57 -8.28 9.38
CA ASP A 133 -2.92 -8.76 9.10
C ASP A 133 -3.40 -8.34 7.69
N LEU A 134 -3.15 -7.08 7.33
CA LEU A 134 -3.46 -6.57 5.99
C LEU A 134 -2.71 -7.35 4.91
N ARG A 135 -1.45 -7.74 5.15
CA ARG A 135 -0.66 -8.56 4.24
C ARG A 135 -1.24 -9.96 4.08
N LEU A 136 -1.64 -10.59 5.19
CA LEU A 136 -2.27 -11.92 5.18
C LEU A 136 -3.58 -11.93 4.39
N PHE A 137 -4.32 -10.82 4.38
CA PHE A 137 -5.55 -10.69 3.61
C PHE A 137 -5.33 -10.99 2.12
N TRP A 138 -4.24 -10.48 1.52
CA TRP A 138 -3.93 -10.75 0.11
C TRP A 138 -3.28 -12.11 -0.17
N GLN A 139 -2.85 -12.83 0.86
CA GLN A 139 -2.33 -14.19 0.71
C GLN A 139 -3.44 -15.24 0.74
N GLN A 140 -4.65 -14.86 1.15
CA GLN A 140 -5.80 -15.74 1.08
C GLN A 140 -6.21 -15.88 -0.38
N GLY A 141 -6.06 -17.11 -0.91
CA GLY A 141 -6.51 -17.41 -2.26
C GLY A 141 -7.99 -17.09 -2.43
N SER A 142 -8.34 -16.52 -3.57
CA SER A 142 -9.75 -16.39 -3.99
C SER A 142 -10.37 -17.78 -4.06
N LYS A 143 -11.40 -18.02 -3.26
CA LYS A 143 -12.25 -19.23 -3.35
C LYS A 143 -13.17 -19.11 -4.54
#